data_9088f24b7e2420be9e1d0beb07f39789
#
_entry.id   9088f24b7e2420be9e1d0beb07f39789
#
_cell.length_a   1.000
_cell.length_b   1.000
_cell.length_c   1.000
_cell.angle_alpha   90.00
_cell.angle_beta   90.00
_cell.angle_gamma   90.00
#
_symmetry.space_group_name_H-M   'P 1'
#
loop_
_entity.id
_entity.type
_entity.pdbx_description
1 polymer ?
#
loop_
_entity_poly.entity_id
_entity_poly.type
_entity_poly.pdbx_seq_one_letter_code
_entity_poly.pdbx_strand_id
1 'polypeptide(L)'
;MNHLDRAAMLAALLAGAAVLTSGSARAATPDSVVADPAPSLGELKLTLGRYRLSGPDGTGWGDDINLRWRRDGRSLWLGVYRDGDVGRQLRLGWDDQWALPALPSLPLQLLPSLQAASGGFLGGSLAVQAGEPFYAQLGLGRTNLKPYANLNFDPNDAIILALGWQGEGGRQASLSVIADDRLGTGQQHHHLTLRWPVPAGLRLSADLLHKQGMGDSGAVNAWGWTLGLDGRQWFARVARDPKQNFSSLDAWRLSGGWRF
;
A
#
# COMPACT_ATOMS: atom_id res chain seq x y z
N MET A 1 -9.29 -24.79 15.15
CA MET A 1 -8.07 -24.92 14.33
C MET A 1 -6.94 -25.37 15.23
N ASN A 2 -6.38 -26.56 14.98
CA ASN A 2 -5.37 -27.19 15.83
C ASN A 2 -3.98 -26.57 15.56
N HIS A 3 -3.08 -26.67 16.54
CA HIS A 3 -1.70 -26.15 16.43
C HIS A 3 -0.90 -26.70 15.22
N LEU A 4 -1.26 -27.85 14.72
CA LEU A 4 -0.69 -28.46 13.50
C LEU A 4 -1.08 -27.75 12.21
N ASP A 5 -2.30 -27.18 12.15
CA ASP A 5 -2.76 -26.41 10.98
C ASP A 5 -2.03 -25.07 10.85
N ARG A 6 -1.62 -24.49 12.00
CA ARG A 6 -0.83 -23.23 12.02
C ARG A 6 0.61 -23.44 11.53
N ALA A 7 1.21 -24.58 11.86
CA ALA A 7 2.58 -24.89 11.42
C ALA A 7 2.64 -25.26 9.93
N ALA A 8 1.63 -25.96 9.41
CA ALA A 8 1.52 -26.25 7.97
C ALA A 8 1.25 -25.00 7.14
N MET A 9 0.46 -24.08 7.68
CA MET A 9 0.23 -22.77 7.08
C MET A 9 1.50 -21.90 7.07
N LEU A 10 2.32 -21.96 8.13
CA LEU A 10 3.60 -21.26 8.19
C LEU A 10 4.64 -21.83 7.21
N ALA A 11 4.65 -23.14 7.00
CA ALA A 11 5.58 -23.80 6.06
C ALA A 11 5.22 -23.60 4.59
N ALA A 12 3.92 -23.50 4.26
CA ALA A 12 3.44 -23.11 2.93
C ALA A 12 3.63 -21.61 2.65
N LEU A 13 3.81 -20.79 3.68
CA LEU A 13 3.88 -19.34 3.65
C LEU A 13 5.30 -18.79 3.46
N LEU A 14 6.34 -19.61 3.52
CA LEU A 14 7.72 -19.23 3.14
C LEU A 14 7.90 -19.05 1.61
N ALA A 15 6.84 -19.23 0.84
CA ALA A 15 6.81 -19.10 -0.60
C ALA A 15 5.84 -18.00 -1.07
N GLY A 16 5.86 -16.81 -0.50
CA GLY A 16 5.20 -15.78 -1.20
C GLY A 16 4.51 -14.64 -0.56
N ALA A 17 4.96 -13.46 -0.83
CA ALA A 17 4.16 -12.28 -0.55
C ALA A 17 4.68 -10.91 -0.98
N ALA A 18 3.97 -9.90 -1.42
CA ALA A 18 4.33 -8.50 -1.55
C ALA A 18 3.23 -7.49 -1.25
N VAL A 19 3.54 -6.47 -0.52
CA VAL A 19 2.71 -5.28 -0.32
C VAL A 19 3.28 -4.09 -1.08
N LEU A 20 2.40 -3.33 -1.63
CA LEU A 20 2.70 -2.07 -2.28
C LEU A 20 3.06 -0.99 -1.27
N THR A 21 4.32 -0.89 -0.91
CA THR A 21 4.86 0.43 -0.62
C THR A 21 5.28 1.03 -1.96
N SER A 22 4.76 2.18 -2.32
CA SER A 22 5.14 2.89 -3.54
C SER A 22 6.54 3.49 -3.39
N GLY A 23 7.53 2.65 -3.16
CA GLY A 23 8.95 2.98 -3.09
C GLY A 23 9.67 2.39 -4.30
N SER A 24 10.11 3.22 -5.23
CA SER A 24 11.05 2.81 -6.27
C SER A 24 12.41 2.62 -5.63
N ALA A 25 12.78 1.38 -5.31
CA ALA A 25 14.18 1.06 -5.03
C ALA A 25 14.95 1.23 -6.36
N ARG A 26 15.89 2.12 -6.39
CA ARG A 26 16.84 2.27 -7.50
C ARG A 26 18.06 1.44 -7.13
N ALA A 27 18.27 0.34 -7.83
CA ALA A 27 19.49 -0.43 -7.72
C ALA A 27 20.69 0.47 -8.06
N ALA A 28 21.68 0.52 -7.17
CA ALA A 28 22.96 1.14 -7.43
C ALA A 28 23.79 0.21 -8.33
N THR A 29 24.10 0.64 -9.55
CA THR A 29 25.15 0.04 -10.38
C THR A 29 26.50 0.51 -9.87
N PRO A 30 27.50 -0.37 -9.69
CA PRO A 30 28.87 0.06 -9.41
C PRO A 30 29.53 0.59 -10.68
N ASP A 31 30.40 1.58 -10.48
CA ASP A 31 31.33 2.19 -11.41
C ASP A 31 30.82 3.24 -12.43
N SER A 32 30.73 4.45 -11.94
CA SER A 32 31.38 5.61 -12.57
C SER A 32 31.61 6.68 -11.49
N VAL A 33 32.86 7.08 -11.29
CA VAL A 33 33.22 8.25 -10.48
C VAL A 33 32.77 9.49 -11.24
N VAL A 34 31.50 9.81 -11.10
CA VAL A 34 30.91 11.10 -11.44
C VAL A 34 30.74 11.82 -10.11
N ALA A 35 31.20 13.08 -10.06
CA ALA A 35 31.06 13.95 -8.90
C ALA A 35 29.69 13.79 -8.24
N ASP A 36 29.65 13.63 -6.91
CA ASP A 36 28.44 13.51 -6.13
C ASP A 36 27.42 14.57 -6.59
N PRO A 37 26.27 14.17 -7.12
CA PRO A 37 25.23 15.15 -7.41
C PRO A 37 24.84 15.80 -6.09
N ALA A 38 24.74 17.13 -6.08
CA ALA A 38 24.25 17.88 -4.92
C ALA A 38 23.03 17.15 -4.32
N PRO A 39 22.95 17.00 -2.99
CA PRO A 39 21.90 16.21 -2.35
C PRO A 39 20.52 16.66 -2.85
N SER A 40 19.80 15.76 -3.51
CA SER A 40 18.47 16.08 -4.03
C SER A 40 17.56 16.47 -2.86
N LEU A 41 16.79 17.55 -3.00
CA LEU A 41 15.84 17.99 -1.98
C LEU A 41 14.71 16.96 -1.72
N GLY A 42 14.69 15.88 -2.51
CA GLY A 42 13.64 14.86 -2.51
C GLY A 42 12.51 15.19 -3.50
N GLU A 43 11.61 14.23 -3.71
CA GLU A 43 10.41 14.39 -4.53
C GLU A 43 9.23 14.81 -3.65
N LEU A 44 8.58 15.89 -3.98
CA LEU A 44 7.30 16.29 -3.38
C LEU A 44 6.16 15.87 -4.31
N LYS A 45 5.13 15.21 -3.78
CA LYS A 45 3.98 14.72 -4.53
C LYS A 45 2.69 15.21 -3.91
N LEU A 46 1.90 15.96 -4.69
CA LEU A 46 0.53 16.33 -4.35
C LEU A 46 -0.44 15.33 -4.99
N THR A 47 -1.39 14.84 -4.21
CA THR A 47 -2.51 14.00 -4.68
C THR A 47 -3.83 14.64 -4.32
N LEU A 48 -4.74 14.70 -5.29
CA LEU A 48 -6.14 15.06 -5.11
C LEU A 48 -6.99 13.84 -5.44
N GLY A 49 -7.94 13.51 -4.60
CA GLY A 49 -8.84 12.37 -4.78
C GLY A 49 -10.29 12.75 -4.53
N ARG A 50 -11.18 12.22 -5.35
CA ARG A 50 -12.62 12.28 -5.13
C ARG A 50 -13.21 10.88 -5.13
N TYR A 51 -14.07 10.64 -4.16
CA TYR A 51 -14.73 9.36 -3.92
C TYR A 51 -16.23 9.53 -4.13
N ARG A 52 -16.84 8.58 -4.82
CA ARG A 52 -18.28 8.36 -4.80
C ARG A 52 -18.53 7.11 -3.97
N LEU A 53 -19.20 7.28 -2.86
CA LEU A 53 -19.57 6.22 -1.92
C LEU A 53 -21.04 5.89 -2.11
N SER A 54 -21.38 4.64 -2.30
CA SER A 54 -22.77 4.21 -2.47
C SER A 54 -23.04 3.01 -1.58
N GLY A 55 -24.16 3.07 -0.86
CA GLY A 55 -24.58 2.04 0.09
C GLY A 55 -26.10 2.02 0.27
N PRO A 56 -26.60 1.27 1.26
CA PRO A 56 -28.03 1.15 1.53
C PRO A 56 -28.72 2.49 1.79
N ASP A 57 -28.02 3.43 2.43
CA ASP A 57 -28.55 4.73 2.84
C ASP A 57 -28.42 5.80 1.75
N GLY A 58 -27.95 5.42 0.56
CA GLY A 58 -27.80 6.31 -0.59
C GLY A 58 -26.39 6.49 -1.11
N THR A 59 -26.13 7.65 -1.69
CA THR A 59 -24.83 7.99 -2.30
C THR A 59 -24.25 9.24 -1.62
N GLY A 60 -23.02 9.11 -1.14
CA GLY A 60 -22.22 10.19 -0.58
C GLY A 60 -20.98 10.49 -1.44
N TRP A 61 -20.29 11.56 -1.07
CA TRP A 61 -19.04 11.98 -1.69
C TRP A 61 -17.96 12.20 -0.62
N GLY A 62 -16.75 11.79 -0.95
CA GLY A 62 -15.56 12.08 -0.16
C GLY A 62 -14.49 12.76 -0.99
N ASP A 63 -13.69 13.59 -0.35
CA ASP A 63 -12.56 14.29 -0.96
C ASP A 63 -11.29 14.02 -0.15
N ASP A 64 -10.16 13.83 -0.82
CA ASP A 64 -8.84 13.63 -0.22
C ASP A 64 -7.82 14.58 -0.86
N ILE A 65 -7.04 15.21 -0.01
CA ILE A 65 -5.85 15.97 -0.41
C ILE A 65 -4.69 15.40 0.38
N ASN A 66 -3.64 14.96 -0.30
CA ASN A 66 -2.47 14.39 0.32
C ASN A 66 -1.20 14.98 -0.27
N LEU A 67 -0.30 15.44 0.59
CA LEU A 67 1.04 15.88 0.27
C LEU A 67 2.04 14.85 0.81
N ARG A 68 2.93 14.35 -0.05
CA ARG A 68 3.96 13.38 0.31
C ARG A 68 5.32 13.88 -0.14
N TRP A 69 6.26 13.92 0.78
CA TRP A 69 7.68 14.10 0.50
C TRP A 69 8.39 12.76 0.55
N ARG A 70 9.32 12.54 -0.38
CA ARG A 70 10.09 11.30 -0.46
C ARG A 70 11.56 11.58 -0.76
N ARG A 71 12.46 10.92 -0.03
CA ARG A 71 13.90 10.97 -0.25
C ARG A 71 14.56 9.70 0.28
N ASP A 72 15.45 9.08 -0.50
CA ASP A 72 16.33 7.97 -0.08
C ASP A 72 15.60 6.81 0.62
N GLY A 73 14.45 6.38 0.09
CA GLY A 73 13.61 5.34 0.68
C GLY A 73 12.65 5.84 1.76
N ARG A 74 12.94 6.96 2.42
CA ARG A 74 12.08 7.60 3.41
C ARG A 74 10.93 8.38 2.79
N SER A 75 9.78 8.34 3.42
CA SER A 75 8.61 9.12 3.03
C SER A 75 7.92 9.71 4.25
N LEU A 76 7.50 10.96 4.11
CA LEU A 76 6.62 11.65 5.05
C LEU A 76 5.39 12.11 4.29
N TRP A 77 4.20 11.99 4.88
CA TRP A 77 3.00 12.46 4.24
C TRP A 77 2.01 13.07 5.22
N LEU A 78 1.26 14.02 4.71
CA LEU A 78 0.17 14.70 5.41
C LEU A 78 -1.04 14.72 4.48
N GLY A 79 -2.22 14.39 4.99
CA GLY A 79 -3.45 14.37 4.21
C GLY A 79 -4.66 14.87 4.98
N VAL A 80 -5.63 15.36 4.25
CA VAL A 80 -6.95 15.71 4.76
C VAL A 80 -7.97 14.93 3.95
N TYR A 81 -8.75 14.11 4.64
CA TYR A 81 -9.93 13.45 4.09
C TYR A 81 -11.20 14.08 4.65
N ARG A 82 -12.25 14.11 3.85
CA ARG A 82 -13.56 14.60 4.25
C ARG A 82 -14.66 13.82 3.51
N ASP A 83 -15.65 13.35 4.25
CA ASP A 83 -16.91 12.83 3.73
C ASP A 83 -18.08 13.17 4.66
N GLY A 84 -19.27 12.64 4.36
CA GLY A 84 -20.47 12.85 5.17
C GLY A 84 -20.46 12.10 6.51
N ASP A 85 -19.80 10.94 6.58
CA ASP A 85 -19.86 10.03 7.73
C ASP A 85 -18.73 10.29 8.73
N VAL A 86 -17.50 10.37 8.23
CA VAL A 86 -16.29 10.63 9.05
C VAL A 86 -16.12 12.12 9.36
N GLY A 87 -16.77 12.99 8.58
CA GLY A 87 -16.55 14.42 8.65
C GLY A 87 -15.17 14.80 8.08
N ARG A 88 -14.38 15.57 8.80
CA ARG A 88 -13.02 15.95 8.41
C ARG A 88 -11.99 15.23 9.25
N GLN A 89 -11.08 14.51 8.61
CA GLN A 89 -9.98 13.81 9.26
C GLN A 89 -8.63 14.30 8.71
N LEU A 90 -7.78 14.79 9.61
CA LEU A 90 -6.36 15.05 9.35
C LEU A 90 -5.60 13.74 9.56
N ARG A 91 -4.70 13.43 8.64
CA ARG A 91 -3.91 12.20 8.64
C ARG A 91 -2.45 12.53 8.38
N LEU A 92 -1.55 11.82 9.02
CA LEU A 92 -0.11 11.92 8.80
C LEU A 92 0.53 10.54 8.89
N GLY A 93 1.67 10.38 8.24
CA GLY A 93 2.42 9.15 8.33
C GLY A 93 3.86 9.30 7.86
N TRP A 94 4.62 8.31 8.25
CA TRP A 94 6.01 8.12 7.92
C TRP A 94 6.23 6.67 7.52
N ASP A 95 7.00 6.45 6.48
CA ASP A 95 7.53 5.15 6.07
C ASP A 95 9.01 5.28 5.71
N ASP A 96 9.78 4.24 5.96
CA ASP A 96 11.21 4.20 5.68
C ASP A 96 11.63 2.83 5.15
N GLN A 97 12.85 2.77 4.64
CA GLN A 97 13.44 1.56 4.09
C GLN A 97 14.89 1.47 4.56
N TRP A 98 15.19 0.48 5.41
CA TRP A 98 16.51 0.28 5.98
C TRP A 98 17.13 -0.99 5.45
N ALA A 99 18.28 -0.84 4.77
CA ALA A 99 19.09 -2.00 4.41
C ALA A 99 19.62 -2.66 5.70
N LEU A 100 19.44 -3.96 5.80
CA LEU A 100 20.01 -4.75 6.89
C LEU A 100 21.33 -5.37 6.45
N PRO A 101 22.28 -5.63 7.38
CA PRO A 101 23.44 -6.45 7.09
C PRO A 101 22.99 -7.79 6.49
N ALA A 102 23.27 -7.98 5.22
CA ALA A 102 22.76 -9.12 4.46
C ALA A 102 23.76 -10.27 4.44
N LEU A 103 23.25 -11.48 4.21
CA LEU A 103 24.07 -12.54 3.65
C LEU A 103 24.55 -12.09 2.26
N PRO A 104 25.78 -12.37 1.82
CA PRO A 104 26.35 -11.84 0.59
C PRO A 104 25.51 -12.04 -0.68
N SER A 105 24.57 -12.98 -0.67
CA SER A 105 23.71 -13.33 -1.80
C SER A 105 22.22 -13.02 -1.59
N LEU A 106 21.81 -12.44 -0.45
CA LEU A 106 20.40 -12.19 -0.13
C LEU A 106 20.23 -10.80 0.48
N PRO A 107 19.93 -9.78 -0.34
CA PRO A 107 19.59 -8.43 0.17
C PRO A 107 18.42 -8.51 1.14
N LEU A 108 18.55 -7.89 2.30
CA LEU A 108 17.51 -7.77 3.31
C LEU A 108 17.19 -6.31 3.57
N GLN A 109 15.90 -6.01 3.71
CA GLN A 109 15.41 -4.67 4.01
C GLN A 109 14.36 -4.74 5.10
N LEU A 110 14.42 -3.79 6.03
CA LEU A 110 13.39 -3.55 7.03
C LEU A 110 12.54 -2.36 6.58
N LEU A 111 11.22 -2.52 6.62
CA LEU A 111 10.24 -1.56 6.12
C LEU A 111 9.32 -1.14 7.27
N PRO A 112 9.73 -0.17 8.11
CA PRO A 112 8.88 0.37 9.16
C PRO A 112 7.91 1.41 8.61
N SER A 113 6.71 1.49 9.18
CA SER A 113 5.79 2.59 8.97
C SER A 113 5.05 2.99 10.25
N LEU A 114 4.69 4.27 10.33
CA LEU A 114 3.85 4.82 11.37
C LEU A 114 2.80 5.75 10.74
N GLN A 115 1.61 5.76 11.31
CA GLN A 115 0.55 6.67 10.89
C GLN A 115 -0.32 7.09 12.08
N ALA A 116 -0.83 8.30 11.99
CA ALA A 116 -1.76 8.84 12.97
C ALA A 116 -2.86 9.66 12.28
N ALA A 117 -4.01 9.79 12.94
CA ALA A 117 -5.09 10.64 12.47
C ALA A 117 -5.77 11.38 13.61
N SER A 118 -6.42 12.50 13.28
CA SER A 118 -7.34 13.18 14.19
C SER A 118 -8.43 12.20 14.65
N GLY A 119 -8.89 12.33 15.89
CA GLY A 119 -9.73 11.31 16.52
C GLY A 119 -8.95 10.30 17.36
N GLY A 120 -7.61 10.44 17.40
CA GLY A 120 -6.74 9.64 18.27
C GLY A 120 -6.32 8.29 17.67
N PHE A 121 -6.50 8.09 16.36
CA PHE A 121 -5.96 6.91 15.68
C PHE A 121 -4.43 6.93 15.69
N LEU A 122 -3.83 5.79 15.99
CA LEU A 122 -2.40 5.51 15.89
C LEU A 122 -2.21 4.09 15.36
N GLY A 123 -1.41 3.93 14.34
CA GLY A 123 -1.05 2.64 13.76
C GLY A 123 0.40 2.61 13.32
N GLY A 124 0.93 1.41 13.18
CA GLY A 124 2.26 1.17 12.64
C GLY A 124 2.38 -0.23 12.07
N SER A 125 3.34 -0.40 11.18
CA SER A 125 3.69 -1.71 10.64
C SER A 125 5.19 -1.87 10.56
N LEU A 126 5.61 -3.13 10.55
CA LEU A 126 6.99 -3.53 10.34
C LEU A 126 7.00 -4.71 9.40
N ALA A 127 7.74 -4.61 8.29
CA ALA A 127 7.94 -5.73 7.39
C ALA A 127 9.42 -5.96 7.10
N VAL A 128 9.76 -7.20 6.81
CA VAL A 128 11.08 -7.61 6.29
C VAL A 128 10.88 -8.06 4.86
N GLN A 129 11.69 -7.54 3.96
CA GLN A 129 11.78 -7.96 2.57
C GLN A 129 13.14 -8.62 2.32
N ALA A 130 13.14 -9.73 1.61
CA ALA A 130 14.33 -10.50 1.25
C ALA A 130 14.36 -10.79 -0.25
N GLY A 131 15.51 -10.59 -0.89
CA GLY A 131 15.77 -10.92 -2.28
C GLY A 131 15.67 -9.76 -3.27
N GLU A 132 16.34 -9.92 -4.42
CA GLU A 132 16.35 -9.05 -5.61
C GLU A 132 16.85 -9.87 -6.80
N PRO A 133 16.28 -9.78 -8.01
CA PRO A 133 15.07 -9.02 -8.39
C PRO A 133 13.77 -9.69 -7.95
N PHE A 134 13.77 -10.95 -7.60
CA PHE A 134 12.65 -11.64 -6.95
C PHE A 134 12.76 -11.47 -5.45
N TYR A 135 11.65 -11.11 -4.82
CA TYR A 135 11.64 -10.88 -3.39
C TYR A 135 10.43 -11.51 -2.70
N ALA A 136 10.62 -11.82 -1.43
CA ALA A 136 9.55 -12.17 -0.51
C ALA A 136 9.48 -11.15 0.61
N GLN A 137 8.28 -10.90 1.15
CA GLN A 137 8.08 -9.99 2.27
C GLN A 137 7.16 -10.61 3.31
N LEU A 138 7.49 -10.42 4.57
CA LEU A 138 6.65 -10.72 5.73
C LEU A 138 6.52 -9.49 6.58
N GLY A 139 5.31 -9.14 6.98
CA GLY A 139 5.05 -7.95 7.77
C GLY A 139 3.93 -8.13 8.78
N LEU A 140 3.88 -7.21 9.73
CA LEU A 140 2.88 -7.14 10.80
C LEU A 140 2.44 -5.70 10.98
N GLY A 141 1.12 -5.46 10.95
CA GLY A 141 0.49 -4.19 11.27
C GLY A 141 -0.20 -4.23 12.62
N ARG A 142 -0.19 -3.10 13.35
CA ARG A 142 -0.90 -2.93 14.62
C ARG A 142 -1.44 -1.52 14.76
N THR A 143 -2.62 -1.42 15.38
CA THR A 143 -3.26 -0.15 15.67
C THR A 143 -3.81 -0.10 17.09
N ASN A 144 -4.23 1.09 17.50
CA ASN A 144 -4.97 1.29 18.75
C ASN A 144 -6.50 1.12 18.58
N LEU A 145 -6.96 0.56 17.45
CA LEU A 145 -8.38 0.29 17.13
C LEU A 145 -9.31 1.52 17.15
N LYS A 146 -8.77 2.73 17.09
CA LYS A 146 -9.60 3.93 16.93
C LYS A 146 -10.07 4.06 15.48
N PRO A 147 -11.26 4.64 15.23
CA PRO A 147 -11.77 4.85 13.88
C PRO A 147 -10.81 5.66 13.02
N TYR A 148 -10.69 5.24 11.77
CA TYR A 148 -9.79 5.85 10.80
C TYR A 148 -10.34 5.70 9.37
N ALA A 149 -10.38 6.80 8.62
CA ALA A 149 -10.69 6.75 7.18
C ALA A 149 -9.50 6.14 6.43
N ASN A 150 -9.51 4.83 6.30
CA ASN A 150 -8.47 4.10 5.59
C ASN A 150 -8.71 4.19 4.07
N LEU A 151 -7.88 4.97 3.39
CA LEU A 151 -7.93 5.16 1.94
C LEU A 151 -6.95 4.27 1.18
N ASN A 152 -6.03 3.67 1.89
CA ASN A 152 -5.17 2.59 1.42
C ASN A 152 -5.56 1.36 2.23
N PHE A 153 -5.59 0.20 1.61
CA PHE A 153 -5.90 -1.06 2.33
C PHE A 153 -4.72 -1.53 3.17
N ASP A 154 -4.00 -0.60 3.81
CA ASP A 154 -2.99 -0.96 4.78
C ASP A 154 -3.68 -1.67 5.94
N PRO A 155 -3.23 -2.85 6.34
CA PRO A 155 -3.86 -3.62 7.38
C PRO A 155 -3.75 -2.89 8.70
N ASN A 156 -4.88 -2.62 9.31
CA ASN A 156 -4.88 -2.03 10.62
C ASN A 156 -4.28 -3.01 11.64
N ASP A 157 -4.78 -4.23 11.69
CA ASP A 157 -4.25 -5.31 12.53
C ASP A 157 -4.19 -6.57 11.70
N ALA A 158 -3.05 -6.85 11.09
CA ALA A 158 -2.93 -7.92 10.12
C ALA A 158 -1.51 -8.43 9.96
N ILE A 159 -1.40 -9.66 9.48
CA ILE A 159 -0.20 -10.21 8.86
C ILE A 159 -0.19 -9.85 7.38
N ILE A 160 0.97 -9.47 6.90
CA ILE A 160 1.24 -9.10 5.53
C ILE A 160 2.20 -10.11 4.95
N LEU A 161 1.84 -10.68 3.82
CA LEU A 161 2.68 -11.60 3.08
C LEU A 161 2.75 -11.18 1.64
N ALA A 162 3.94 -11.30 1.01
CA ALA A 162 4.06 -10.93 -0.37
C ALA A 162 5.18 -11.63 -1.13
N LEU A 163 4.99 -11.86 -2.46
CA LEU A 163 5.98 -12.20 -3.47
C LEU A 163 5.98 -11.17 -4.57
N GLY A 164 7.15 -10.82 -5.04
CA GLY A 164 7.23 -9.92 -6.16
C GLY A 164 8.49 -10.06 -6.98
N TRP A 165 8.46 -9.36 -8.09
CA TRP A 165 9.56 -9.20 -9.01
C TRP A 165 9.70 -7.74 -9.40
N GLN A 166 10.93 -7.26 -9.40
CA GLN A 166 11.31 -5.91 -9.84
C GLN A 166 12.32 -6.06 -10.98
N GLY A 167 11.91 -5.66 -12.17
CA GLY A 167 12.73 -5.70 -13.36
C GLY A 167 13.24 -4.33 -13.79
N GLU A 168 14.11 -4.33 -14.76
CA GLU A 168 14.66 -3.11 -15.35
C GLU A 168 13.59 -2.16 -15.88
N GLY A 169 13.91 -0.87 -15.93
CA GLY A 169 13.00 0.17 -16.42
C GLY A 169 11.79 0.43 -15.54
N GLY A 170 11.79 -0.04 -14.28
CA GLY A 170 10.69 0.15 -13.34
C GLY A 170 9.51 -0.79 -13.57
N ARG A 171 9.74 -1.94 -14.22
CA ARG A 171 8.77 -3.05 -14.30
C ARG A 171 8.62 -3.69 -12.94
N GLN A 172 7.40 -4.02 -12.59
CA GLN A 172 7.12 -4.68 -11.31
C GLN A 172 5.88 -5.56 -11.44
N ALA A 173 5.92 -6.74 -10.84
CA ALA A 173 4.77 -7.60 -10.63
C ALA A 173 4.79 -8.11 -9.20
N SER A 174 3.62 -8.22 -8.55
CA SER A 174 3.56 -8.74 -7.20
C SER A 174 2.21 -9.33 -6.85
N LEU A 175 2.25 -10.35 -5.99
CA LEU A 175 1.09 -10.92 -5.30
C LEU A 175 1.20 -10.60 -3.82
N SER A 176 0.10 -10.22 -3.16
CA SER A 176 0.10 -10.01 -1.72
C SER A 176 -1.18 -10.48 -1.05
N VAL A 177 -1.03 -10.86 0.20
CA VAL A 177 -2.13 -11.19 1.11
C VAL A 177 -1.98 -10.36 2.37
N ILE A 178 -3.04 -9.69 2.77
CA ILE A 178 -3.17 -8.94 4.00
C ILE A 178 -4.31 -9.59 4.78
N ALA A 179 -4.01 -10.21 5.91
CA ALA A 179 -4.97 -11.02 6.64
C ALA A 179 -5.09 -10.55 8.09
N ASP A 180 -6.33 -10.29 8.53
CA ASP A 180 -6.62 -10.06 9.95
C ASP A 180 -6.10 -11.23 10.80
N ASP A 181 -5.34 -10.92 11.83
CA ASP A 181 -4.76 -11.91 12.76
C ASP A 181 -5.17 -11.66 14.21
N ARG A 182 -5.88 -10.59 14.50
CA ARG A 182 -6.20 -10.16 15.86
C ARG A 182 -7.69 -10.08 16.14
N LEU A 183 -8.50 -9.62 15.21
CA LEU A 183 -9.91 -9.34 15.45
C LEU A 183 -10.81 -10.54 15.18
N GLY A 184 -10.28 -11.61 14.56
CA GLY A 184 -11.02 -12.83 14.28
C GLY A 184 -12.10 -12.68 13.22
N THR A 185 -12.02 -11.63 12.39
CA THR A 185 -13.00 -11.34 11.34
C THR A 185 -12.82 -12.23 10.11
N GLY A 186 -11.66 -12.90 9.98
CA GLY A 186 -11.26 -13.63 8.78
C GLY A 186 -11.09 -12.72 7.55
N GLN A 187 -11.02 -11.41 7.74
CA GLN A 187 -10.82 -10.46 6.65
C GLN A 187 -9.48 -10.67 5.99
N GLN A 188 -9.49 -10.76 4.65
CA GLN A 188 -8.31 -10.93 3.83
C GLN A 188 -8.44 -10.08 2.57
N HIS A 189 -7.34 -9.44 2.19
CA HIS A 189 -7.15 -8.79 0.91
C HIS A 189 -6.08 -9.55 0.14
N HIS A 190 -6.37 -9.88 -1.11
CA HIS A 190 -5.43 -10.48 -2.04
C HIS A 190 -5.24 -9.50 -3.18
N HIS A 191 -4.02 -9.08 -3.43
CA HIS A 191 -3.68 -8.15 -4.50
C HIS A 191 -2.81 -8.81 -5.55
N LEU A 192 -3.13 -8.59 -6.81
CA LEU A 192 -2.22 -8.76 -7.93
C LEU A 192 -1.90 -7.38 -8.50
N THR A 193 -0.65 -6.96 -8.36
CA THR A 193 -0.23 -5.65 -8.83
C THR A 193 0.76 -5.76 -9.96
N LEU A 194 0.60 -4.88 -10.95
CA LEU A 194 1.48 -4.72 -12.09
C LEU A 194 1.86 -3.25 -12.26
N ARG A 195 3.12 -3.00 -12.59
CA ARG A 195 3.62 -1.70 -13.07
C ARG A 195 4.47 -1.94 -14.31
N TRP A 196 4.17 -1.21 -15.37
CA TRP A 196 4.83 -1.45 -16.64
C TRP A 196 5.10 -0.15 -17.37
N PRO A 197 6.34 0.10 -17.81
CA PRO A 197 6.64 1.22 -18.69
C PRO A 197 5.96 1.00 -20.04
N VAL A 198 5.39 2.07 -20.58
CA VAL A 198 4.77 2.09 -21.90
C VAL A 198 5.40 3.21 -22.74
N PRO A 199 5.20 3.25 -24.07
CA PRO A 199 5.75 4.30 -24.91
C PRO A 199 5.50 5.72 -24.39
N ALA A 200 6.25 6.70 -24.91
CA ALA A 200 6.19 8.12 -24.54
C ALA A 200 6.59 8.43 -23.09
N GLY A 201 7.40 7.58 -22.44
CA GLY A 201 7.88 7.81 -21.07
C GLY A 201 6.78 7.70 -20.01
N LEU A 202 5.69 7.04 -20.35
CA LEU A 202 4.58 6.77 -19.43
C LEU A 202 4.78 5.43 -18.71
N ARG A 203 4.08 5.25 -17.61
CA ARG A 203 4.02 3.98 -16.87
C ARG A 203 2.56 3.67 -16.51
N LEU A 204 2.11 2.51 -16.94
CA LEU A 204 0.83 1.93 -16.55
C LEU A 204 0.99 1.22 -15.20
N SER A 205 0.00 1.36 -14.32
CA SER A 205 -0.14 0.58 -13.10
C SER A 205 -1.53 -0.04 -13.05
N ALA A 206 -1.61 -1.30 -12.61
CA ALA A 206 -2.85 -2.02 -12.38
C ALA A 206 -2.75 -2.75 -11.04
N ASP A 207 -3.85 -2.78 -10.31
CA ASP A 207 -4.02 -3.57 -9.11
C ASP A 207 -5.37 -4.26 -9.19
N LEU A 208 -5.39 -5.58 -9.05
CA LEU A 208 -6.59 -6.37 -8.92
C LEU A 208 -6.70 -6.82 -7.47
N LEU A 209 -7.78 -6.46 -6.81
CA LEU A 209 -8.08 -6.77 -5.42
C LEU A 209 -9.19 -7.81 -5.34
N HIS A 210 -8.95 -8.89 -4.61
CA HIS A 210 -9.99 -9.77 -4.10
C HIS A 210 -10.03 -9.66 -2.57
N LYS A 211 -11.20 -9.48 -2.01
CA LYS A 211 -11.40 -9.44 -0.56
C LYS A 211 -12.44 -10.44 -0.10
N GLN A 212 -12.19 -11.05 1.04
CA GLN A 212 -13.10 -11.98 1.70
C GLN A 212 -13.02 -11.85 3.23
N GLY A 213 -14.08 -12.20 3.94
CA GLY A 213 -14.16 -12.17 5.41
C GLY A 213 -15.49 -11.61 5.90
N MET A 214 -15.60 -11.38 7.20
CA MET A 214 -16.78 -10.76 7.81
C MET A 214 -16.66 -9.24 7.77
N GLY A 215 -17.68 -8.59 7.26
CA GLY A 215 -17.87 -7.15 7.25
C GLY A 215 -19.02 -6.72 8.13
N ASP A 216 -19.31 -5.42 8.16
CA ASP A 216 -20.37 -4.83 9.00
C ASP A 216 -21.77 -5.39 8.70
N SER A 217 -22.03 -5.77 7.45
CA SER A 217 -23.34 -6.29 6.98
C SER A 217 -23.33 -7.78 6.66
N GLY A 218 -22.34 -8.54 7.13
CA GLY A 218 -22.20 -9.98 6.90
C GLY A 218 -20.99 -10.35 6.08
N ALA A 219 -20.99 -11.57 5.53
CA ALA A 219 -19.85 -12.08 4.75
C ALA A 219 -19.64 -11.27 3.47
N VAL A 220 -18.39 -10.89 3.23
CA VAL A 220 -17.94 -10.19 2.04
C VAL A 220 -17.09 -11.14 1.18
N ASN A 221 -17.38 -11.15 -0.11
CA ASN A 221 -16.57 -11.77 -1.16
C ASN A 221 -16.69 -10.86 -2.39
N ALA A 222 -15.66 -10.06 -2.68
CA ALA A 222 -15.78 -9.01 -3.67
C ALA A 222 -14.47 -8.76 -4.42
N TRP A 223 -14.58 -8.28 -5.66
CA TRP A 223 -13.47 -7.93 -6.53
C TRP A 223 -13.44 -6.43 -6.77
N GLY A 224 -12.33 -5.82 -6.45
CA GLY A 224 -12.01 -4.43 -6.75
C GLY A 224 -10.84 -4.34 -7.72
N TRP A 225 -10.57 -3.12 -8.20
CA TRP A 225 -9.43 -2.85 -9.06
C TRP A 225 -9.02 -1.39 -9.03
N THR A 226 -7.76 -1.14 -9.36
CA THR A 226 -7.22 0.20 -9.59
C THR A 226 -6.44 0.20 -10.89
N LEU A 227 -6.65 1.20 -11.73
CA LEU A 227 -5.83 1.49 -12.90
C LEU A 227 -5.22 2.88 -12.75
N GLY A 228 -3.96 3.00 -13.15
CA GLY A 228 -3.23 4.26 -13.08
C GLY A 228 -2.32 4.47 -14.27
N LEU A 229 -2.17 5.72 -14.64
CA LEU A 229 -1.23 6.19 -15.65
C LEU A 229 -0.32 7.25 -15.01
N ASP A 230 0.97 7.02 -15.03
CA ASP A 230 1.99 7.93 -14.50
C ASP A 230 2.78 8.52 -15.66
N GLY A 231 2.80 9.84 -15.76
CA GLY A 231 3.78 10.60 -16.54
C GLY A 231 4.97 11.02 -15.68
N ARG A 232 5.86 11.83 -16.26
CA ARG A 232 7.06 12.30 -15.57
C ARG A 232 6.72 13.13 -14.31
N GLN A 233 5.81 14.08 -14.43
CA GLN A 233 5.44 15.01 -13.36
C GLN A 233 3.99 14.87 -12.89
N TRP A 234 3.16 14.12 -13.57
CA TRP A 234 1.75 13.95 -13.25
C TRP A 234 1.36 12.48 -13.15
N PHE A 235 0.22 12.22 -12.57
CA PHE A 235 -0.41 10.90 -12.59
C PHE A 235 -1.93 11.05 -12.52
N ALA A 236 -2.63 10.02 -13.03
CA ALA A 236 -4.07 9.86 -12.88
C ALA A 236 -4.38 8.41 -12.50
N ARG A 237 -5.43 8.20 -11.70
CA ARG A 237 -5.88 6.88 -11.27
C ARG A 237 -7.38 6.83 -11.17
N VAL A 238 -7.94 5.69 -11.52
CA VAL A 238 -9.32 5.33 -11.27
C VAL A 238 -9.35 4.00 -10.53
N ALA A 239 -10.25 3.88 -9.55
CA ALA A 239 -10.41 2.66 -8.79
C ALA A 239 -11.89 2.37 -8.51
N ARG A 240 -12.21 1.09 -8.44
CA ARG A 240 -13.46 0.57 -7.90
C ARG A 240 -13.14 -0.34 -6.71
N ASP A 241 -13.74 -0.07 -5.59
CA ASP A 241 -13.60 -0.82 -4.35
C ASP A 241 -14.96 -1.14 -3.76
N PRO A 242 -15.56 -2.29 -4.12
CA PRO A 242 -16.80 -2.74 -3.52
C PRO A 242 -16.56 -3.15 -2.06
N LYS A 243 -17.54 -2.88 -1.21
CA LYS A 243 -17.45 -3.14 0.24
C LYS A 243 -16.18 -2.55 0.85
N GLN A 244 -15.97 -1.27 0.59
CA GLN A 244 -14.78 -0.54 1.05
C GLN A 244 -14.55 -0.78 2.54
N ASN A 245 -13.33 -1.17 2.93
CA ASN A 245 -12.97 -1.50 4.31
C ASN A 245 -13.94 -2.51 4.97
N PHE A 246 -14.50 -3.46 4.20
CA PHE A 246 -15.51 -4.43 4.65
C PHE A 246 -16.82 -3.80 5.17
N SER A 247 -17.06 -2.53 4.87
CA SER A 247 -18.30 -1.84 5.18
C SER A 247 -19.42 -2.20 4.19
N SER A 248 -20.60 -1.61 4.38
CA SER A 248 -21.72 -1.69 3.42
C SER A 248 -21.52 -0.84 2.17
N LEU A 249 -20.45 -0.01 2.10
CA LEU A 249 -20.24 0.98 1.05
C LEU A 249 -19.43 0.42 -0.13
N ASP A 250 -19.89 0.70 -1.34
CA ASP A 250 -19.12 0.56 -2.57
C ASP A 250 -18.50 1.89 -2.95
N ALA A 251 -17.19 1.92 -3.23
CA ALA A 251 -16.47 3.14 -3.57
C ALA A 251 -15.98 3.15 -5.03
N TRP A 252 -16.18 4.28 -5.70
CA TRP A 252 -15.45 4.68 -6.88
C TRP A 252 -14.51 5.81 -6.51
N ARG A 253 -13.26 5.75 -6.93
CA ARG A 253 -12.26 6.79 -6.70
C ARG A 253 -11.67 7.27 -8.01
N LEU A 254 -11.66 8.57 -8.20
CA LEU A 254 -10.83 9.25 -9.20
C LEU A 254 -9.78 10.05 -8.45
N SER A 255 -8.51 9.88 -8.79
CA SER A 255 -7.44 10.67 -8.20
C SER A 255 -6.37 11.02 -9.21
N GLY A 256 -5.69 12.12 -8.98
CA GLY A 256 -4.59 12.58 -9.80
C GLY A 256 -3.70 13.55 -9.02
N GLY A 257 -2.61 13.96 -9.62
CA GLY A 257 -1.70 14.89 -8.97
C GLY A 257 -0.41 15.14 -9.71
N TRP A 258 0.50 15.83 -9.01
CA TRP A 258 1.77 16.27 -9.54
C TRP A 258 2.94 15.90 -8.64
N ARG A 259 4.12 15.77 -9.26
CA ARG A 259 5.43 15.60 -8.61
C ARG A 259 6.31 16.80 -8.93
N PHE A 260 7.02 17.27 -7.93
CA PHE A 260 7.88 18.46 -7.99
C PHE A 260 9.31 18.13 -7.57
#